data_7a5ec06536183239692cb0578edc7e09
#
_entry.id   7a5ec06536183239692cb0578edc7e09
#
_cell.length_a   1.000
_cell.length_b   1.000
_cell.length_c   1.000
_cell.angle_alpha   90.00
_cell.angle_beta   90.00
_cell.angle_gamma   90.00
#
_symmetry.space_group_name_H-M   'P 1'
#
loop_
_entity.id
_entity.type
_entity.pdbx_description
1 polymer ?
#
loop_
_entity_poly.entity_id
_entity_poly.type
_entity_poly.pdbx_seq_one_letter_code
_entity_poly.pdbx_strand_id
1 'polypeptide(L)'
;MVERRLDVYCLSNMGLHVLIDGHSILIDALNNGEQRPYAGIPLDMAQTIIRGGPPYERVDMMLISHHHEDHFDAGLVARFVLERPHVPVYSSPQVVDAVARLAPEMDSPVSIKPKLMHTVSFSKGRLGVTAVALRHAGPQYADILNLAFIVEGSHSIIFAGDAAFSEENMERL
;
A
#
# COMPACT_ATOMS: atom_id res chain seq x y z
N MET A 1 -26.05 -5.64 11.45
CA MET A 1 -25.71 -5.97 10.04
C MET A 1 -24.54 -5.07 9.67
N VAL A 2 -23.43 -5.62 9.20
CA VAL A 2 -22.33 -4.80 8.65
C VAL A 2 -22.83 -4.24 7.32
N GLU A 3 -22.74 -2.93 7.14
CA GLU A 3 -23.15 -2.25 5.90
C GLU A 3 -22.19 -2.72 4.79
N ARG A 4 -22.75 -3.29 3.72
CA ARG A 4 -21.99 -3.68 2.53
C ARG A 4 -21.71 -2.41 1.73
N ARG A 5 -20.52 -1.83 1.92
CA ARG A 5 -20.14 -0.55 1.30
C ARG A 5 -18.70 -0.59 0.86
N LEU A 6 -18.46 -0.01 -0.28
CA LEU A 6 -17.13 0.26 -0.81
C LEU A 6 -17.03 1.74 -1.20
N ASP A 7 -16.13 2.47 -0.56
CA ASP A 7 -15.75 3.82 -0.97
C ASP A 7 -14.24 3.86 -1.26
N VAL A 8 -13.86 4.56 -2.31
CA VAL A 8 -12.45 4.75 -2.69
C VAL A 8 -12.18 6.23 -2.86
N TYR A 9 -11.22 6.75 -2.10
CA TYR A 9 -10.80 8.14 -2.15
C TYR A 9 -9.36 8.24 -2.68
N CYS A 10 -9.15 9.05 -3.73
CA CYS A 10 -7.81 9.36 -4.22
C CYS A 10 -7.17 10.42 -3.30
N LEU A 11 -5.98 10.11 -2.78
CA LEU A 11 -5.23 10.99 -1.87
C LEU A 11 -4.09 11.74 -2.58
N SER A 12 -3.51 11.10 -3.58
CA SER A 12 -2.40 11.60 -4.38
C SER A 12 -2.45 10.97 -5.78
N ASN A 13 -1.37 11.07 -6.56
CA ASN A 13 -1.27 10.43 -7.87
C ASN A 13 -1.60 8.93 -7.81
N MET A 14 -0.98 8.19 -6.88
CA MET A 14 -1.18 6.75 -6.71
C MET A 14 -1.83 6.38 -5.36
N GLY A 15 -1.88 7.32 -4.41
CA GLY A 15 -2.37 7.07 -3.06
C GLY A 15 -3.89 6.93 -2.98
N LEU A 16 -4.34 5.88 -2.30
CA LEU A 16 -5.76 5.61 -2.07
C LEU A 16 -6.07 5.43 -0.58
N HIS A 17 -7.29 5.87 -0.19
CA HIS A 17 -7.94 5.45 1.04
C HIS A 17 -9.19 4.66 0.67
N VAL A 18 -9.25 3.41 1.09
CA VAL A 18 -10.32 2.46 0.76
C VAL A 18 -11.10 2.14 2.03
N LEU A 19 -12.41 2.36 1.99
CA LEU A 19 -13.34 1.91 3.02
C LEU A 19 -14.17 0.76 2.46
N ILE A 20 -14.05 -0.42 3.06
CA ILE A 20 -14.76 -1.62 2.62
C ILE A 20 -15.31 -2.39 3.83
N ASP A 21 -16.63 -2.57 3.90
CA ASP A 21 -17.32 -3.32 4.95
C ASP A 21 -16.95 -2.89 6.38
N GLY A 22 -16.69 -1.59 6.59
CA GLY A 22 -16.28 -1.00 7.86
C GLY A 22 -14.78 -1.11 8.15
N HIS A 23 -13.98 -1.66 7.24
CA HIS A 23 -12.51 -1.62 7.28
C HIS A 23 -11.98 -0.40 6.55
N SER A 24 -10.83 0.12 7.01
CA SER A 24 -10.14 1.28 6.47
C SER A 24 -8.72 0.90 6.07
N ILE A 25 -8.40 1.03 4.78
CA ILE A 25 -7.12 0.62 4.20
C ILE A 25 -6.49 1.80 3.48
N LEU A 26 -5.21 2.01 3.71
CA LEU A 26 -4.40 2.93 2.92
C LEU A 26 -3.59 2.12 1.89
N ILE A 27 -3.56 2.56 0.63
CA ILE A 27 -2.76 1.93 -0.41
C ILE A 27 -1.90 3.02 -1.05
N ASP A 28 -0.58 2.86 -1.07
CA ASP A 28 0.43 3.81 -1.58
C ASP A 28 0.19 5.27 -1.14
N ALA A 29 -0.40 5.43 0.07
CA ALA A 29 -0.96 6.69 0.52
C ALA A 29 0.09 7.73 0.95
N LEU A 30 1.27 7.29 1.39
CA LEU A 30 2.33 8.15 1.89
C LEU A 30 3.49 8.21 0.90
N ASN A 31 3.34 9.06 -0.11
CA ASN A 31 4.35 9.36 -1.12
C ASN A 31 4.55 10.89 -1.19
N ASN A 32 5.74 11.36 -1.57
CA ASN A 32 6.00 12.79 -1.69
C ASN A 32 5.84 13.33 -3.11
N GLY A 33 5.87 12.46 -4.13
CA GLY A 33 5.59 12.79 -5.53
C GLY A 33 6.41 13.96 -6.08
N GLU A 34 7.68 14.10 -5.65
CA GLU A 34 8.53 15.22 -6.07
C GLU A 34 8.87 15.20 -7.56
N GLN A 35 8.71 14.06 -8.23
CA GLN A 35 8.98 13.91 -9.66
C GLN A 35 7.77 14.34 -10.49
N ARG A 36 7.84 15.52 -11.10
CA ARG A 36 6.83 15.90 -12.10
C ARG A 36 6.75 14.88 -13.24
N PRO A 37 5.53 14.52 -13.71
CA PRO A 37 4.24 15.19 -13.48
C PRO A 37 3.44 14.68 -12.27
N TYR A 38 3.98 13.78 -11.46
CA TYR A 38 3.25 13.14 -10.36
C TYR A 38 3.04 14.11 -9.19
N ALA A 39 1.86 14.00 -8.58
CA ALA A 39 1.51 14.77 -7.40
C ALA A 39 1.58 13.86 -6.17
N GLY A 40 2.48 14.18 -5.23
CA GLY A 40 2.53 13.53 -3.92
C GLY A 40 1.33 13.90 -3.05
N ILE A 41 1.26 13.26 -1.89
CA ILE A 41 0.23 13.58 -0.91
C ILE A 41 0.43 15.01 -0.35
N PRO A 42 -0.63 15.84 -0.22
CA PRO A 42 -0.54 17.12 0.47
C PRO A 42 0.01 16.93 1.90
N LEU A 43 0.94 17.79 2.31
CA LEU A 43 1.66 17.64 3.58
C LEU A 43 0.74 17.61 4.81
N ASP A 44 -0.30 18.43 4.83
CA ASP A 44 -1.32 18.47 5.89
C ASP A 44 -2.12 17.18 5.97
N MET A 45 -2.45 16.60 4.83
CA MET A 45 -3.11 15.30 4.75
C MET A 45 -2.19 14.17 5.23
N ALA A 46 -0.91 14.15 4.80
CA ALA A 46 0.07 13.21 5.29
C ALA A 46 0.22 13.27 6.81
N GLN A 47 0.30 14.49 7.37
CA GLN A 47 0.36 14.67 8.83
C GLN A 47 -0.91 14.18 9.54
N THR A 48 -2.09 14.38 8.93
CA THR A 48 -3.36 13.89 9.48
C THR A 48 -3.40 12.35 9.50
N ILE A 49 -2.96 11.70 8.43
CA ILE A 49 -2.84 10.23 8.35
C ILE A 49 -1.88 9.71 9.42
N ILE A 50 -0.68 10.30 9.51
CA ILE A 50 0.36 9.90 10.46
C ILE A 50 -0.14 9.98 11.90
N ARG A 51 -0.80 11.08 12.26
CA ARG A 51 -1.34 11.29 13.62
C ARG A 51 -2.64 10.54 13.90
N GLY A 52 -3.26 9.94 12.89
CA GLY A 52 -4.56 9.29 13.03
C GLY A 52 -5.70 10.28 13.28
N GLY A 53 -5.63 11.46 12.69
CA GLY A 53 -6.76 12.41 12.71
C GLY A 53 -7.89 12.00 11.76
N PRO A 54 -9.10 12.62 11.92
CA PRO A 54 -10.22 12.32 11.04
C PRO A 54 -9.90 12.57 9.56
N PRO A 55 -10.30 11.67 8.65
CA PRO A 55 -11.08 10.43 8.83
C PRO A 55 -10.22 9.15 8.98
N TYR A 56 -8.94 9.28 9.36
CA TYR A 56 -7.94 8.19 9.36
C TYR A 56 -7.70 7.56 10.75
N GLU A 57 -8.57 7.80 11.74
CA GLU A 57 -8.41 7.29 13.11
C GLU A 57 -8.36 5.77 13.17
N ARG A 58 -9.16 5.11 12.33
CA ARG A 58 -9.39 3.66 12.34
C ARG A 58 -8.79 2.95 11.13
N VAL A 59 -7.59 3.35 10.71
CA VAL A 59 -6.88 2.61 9.66
C VAL A 59 -6.52 1.22 10.19
N ASP A 60 -6.96 0.18 9.48
CA ASP A 60 -6.70 -1.23 9.82
C ASP A 60 -5.34 -1.70 9.31
N MET A 61 -4.91 -1.21 8.15
CA MET A 61 -3.62 -1.55 7.54
C MET A 61 -3.21 -0.54 6.47
N MET A 62 -1.92 -0.53 6.16
CA MET A 62 -1.36 0.14 4.99
C MET A 62 -0.72 -0.90 4.06
N LEU A 63 -0.98 -0.78 2.77
CA LEU A 63 -0.41 -1.59 1.71
C LEU A 63 0.47 -0.69 0.84
N ILE A 64 1.68 -1.13 0.52
CA ILE A 64 2.59 -0.38 -0.35
C ILE A 64 3.07 -1.31 -1.46
N SER A 65 2.82 -0.92 -2.71
CA SER A 65 3.09 -1.75 -3.87
C SER A 65 4.58 -1.94 -4.13
N HIS A 66 5.35 -0.86 -4.14
CA HIS A 66 6.80 -0.86 -4.36
C HIS A 66 7.45 0.44 -3.88
N HIS A 67 8.76 0.60 -4.11
CA HIS A 67 9.57 1.65 -3.49
C HIS A 67 9.82 2.89 -4.36
N HIS A 68 9.11 3.08 -5.48
CA HIS A 68 9.21 4.31 -6.27
C HIS A 68 8.60 5.51 -5.52
N GLU A 69 9.13 6.70 -5.73
CA GLU A 69 8.81 7.92 -4.96
C GLU A 69 7.36 8.38 -5.12
N ASP A 70 6.72 8.07 -6.24
CA ASP A 70 5.30 8.37 -6.48
C ASP A 70 4.33 7.37 -5.81
N HIS A 71 4.86 6.28 -5.23
CA HIS A 71 4.13 5.30 -4.43
C HIS A 71 4.52 5.31 -2.97
N PHE A 72 5.76 5.71 -2.63
CA PHE A 72 6.34 5.54 -1.32
C PHE A 72 7.34 6.64 -0.96
N ASP A 73 7.22 7.16 0.27
CA ASP A 73 8.24 7.98 0.92
C ASP A 73 8.66 7.33 2.25
N ALA A 74 9.94 6.96 2.34
CA ALA A 74 10.47 6.25 3.52
C ALA A 74 10.34 7.07 4.81
N GLY A 75 10.51 8.39 4.75
CA GLY A 75 10.42 9.28 5.91
C GLY A 75 8.99 9.41 6.42
N LEU A 76 8.01 9.55 5.51
CA LEU A 76 6.60 9.61 5.89
C LEU A 76 6.11 8.29 6.47
N VAL A 77 6.48 7.15 5.85
CA VAL A 77 6.08 5.83 6.35
C VAL A 77 6.79 5.49 7.67
N ALA A 78 8.08 5.83 7.82
CA ALA A 78 8.78 5.66 9.10
C ALA A 78 8.08 6.43 10.23
N ARG A 79 7.69 7.68 10.00
CA ARG A 79 6.91 8.46 10.97
C ARG A 79 5.55 7.82 11.25
N PHE A 80 4.87 7.29 10.23
CA PHE A 80 3.59 6.60 10.41
C PHE A 80 3.74 5.39 11.33
N VAL A 81 4.73 4.52 11.13
CA VAL A 81 4.90 3.33 11.97
C VAL A 81 5.32 3.68 13.40
N LEU A 82 6.07 4.76 13.60
CA LEU A 82 6.43 5.26 14.93
C LEU A 82 5.22 5.80 15.70
N GLU A 83 4.35 6.57 15.05
CA GLU A 83 3.16 7.16 15.66
C GLU A 83 2.01 6.14 15.81
N ARG A 84 1.95 5.13 14.93
CA ARG A 84 0.88 4.14 14.85
C ARG A 84 1.39 2.70 14.79
N PRO A 85 2.15 2.24 15.81
CA PRO A 85 2.81 0.92 15.83
C PRO A 85 1.83 -0.27 15.74
N HIS A 86 0.57 -0.04 16.07
CA HIS A 86 -0.50 -1.05 16.01
C HIS A 86 -1.11 -1.24 14.62
N VAL A 87 -0.78 -0.37 13.65
CA VAL A 87 -1.27 -0.47 12.27
C VAL A 87 -0.20 -1.18 11.43
N PRO A 88 -0.45 -2.40 10.95
CA PRO A 88 0.52 -3.11 10.14
C PRO A 88 0.68 -2.43 8.77
N VAL A 89 1.93 -2.40 8.29
CA VAL A 89 2.29 -1.94 6.95
C VAL A 89 2.82 -3.15 6.18
N TYR A 90 2.15 -3.54 5.10
CA TYR A 90 2.55 -4.68 4.29
C TYR A 90 3.18 -4.21 2.98
N SER A 91 4.39 -4.67 2.68
CA SER A 91 5.08 -4.29 1.45
C SER A 91 6.21 -5.25 1.05
N SER A 92 6.87 -4.92 -0.07
CA SER A 92 8.08 -5.60 -0.55
C SER A 92 9.26 -5.44 0.43
N PRO A 93 10.25 -6.33 0.40
CA PRO A 93 11.47 -6.19 1.22
C PRO A 93 12.18 -4.85 1.03
N GLN A 94 12.21 -4.32 -0.19
CA GLN A 94 12.87 -3.04 -0.49
C GLN A 94 12.25 -1.88 0.28
N VAL A 95 10.92 -1.82 0.38
CA VAL A 95 10.20 -0.82 1.19
C VAL A 95 10.47 -1.05 2.68
N VAL A 96 10.35 -2.30 3.15
CA VAL A 96 10.57 -2.65 4.56
C VAL A 96 11.97 -2.28 5.01
N ASP A 97 13.00 -2.62 4.21
CA ASP A 97 14.39 -2.28 4.50
C ASP A 97 14.63 -0.75 4.52
N ALA A 98 13.95 0.00 3.65
CA ALA A 98 14.05 1.46 3.64
C ALA A 98 13.45 2.08 4.90
N VAL A 99 12.29 1.60 5.36
CA VAL A 99 11.65 2.06 6.58
C VAL A 99 12.47 1.65 7.82
N ALA A 100 12.98 0.41 7.87
CA ALA A 100 13.75 -0.10 9.00
C ALA A 100 15.06 0.69 9.25
N ARG A 101 15.65 1.31 8.22
CA ARG A 101 16.80 2.21 8.40
C ARG A 101 16.45 3.48 9.17
N LEU A 102 15.21 3.94 9.12
CA LEU A 102 14.72 5.17 9.77
C LEU A 102 13.97 4.89 11.08
N ALA A 103 13.42 3.69 11.22
CA ALA A 103 12.67 3.24 12.39
C ALA A 103 13.07 1.79 12.77
N PRO A 104 14.33 1.55 13.18
CA PRO A 104 14.89 0.19 13.37
C PRO A 104 14.26 -0.60 14.51
N GLU A 105 13.58 0.07 15.44
CA GLU A 105 12.96 -0.55 16.61
C GLU A 105 11.53 -1.03 16.35
N MET A 106 11.04 -0.85 15.11
CA MET A 106 9.64 -1.16 14.78
C MET A 106 9.52 -2.53 14.10
N ASP A 107 8.69 -3.40 14.65
CA ASP A 107 8.32 -4.70 14.06
C ASP A 107 7.32 -4.56 12.88
N SER A 108 6.62 -3.45 12.79
CA SER A 108 5.89 -3.01 11.60
C SER A 108 6.82 -2.08 10.82
N PRO A 109 7.13 -2.34 9.58
CA PRO A 109 6.36 -3.03 8.53
C PRO A 109 6.65 -4.54 8.39
N VAL A 110 5.69 -5.23 7.78
CA VAL A 110 5.72 -6.67 7.50
C VAL A 110 6.16 -6.90 6.05
N SER A 111 7.25 -7.64 5.88
CA SER A 111 7.77 -7.97 4.55
C SER A 111 6.94 -9.05 3.87
N ILE A 112 6.46 -8.78 2.65
CA ILE A 112 5.83 -9.74 1.75
C ILE A 112 6.79 -10.00 0.59
N LYS A 113 7.23 -11.24 0.44
CA LYS A 113 8.18 -11.63 -0.60
C LYS A 113 7.69 -12.86 -1.37
N PRO A 114 6.59 -12.76 -2.14
CA PRO A 114 6.26 -13.81 -3.06
C PRO A 114 7.32 -13.90 -4.16
N LYS A 115 7.49 -15.10 -4.73
CA LYS A 115 8.23 -15.21 -5.99
C LYS A 115 7.44 -14.47 -7.07
N LEU A 116 8.13 -13.99 -8.09
CA LEU A 116 7.48 -13.37 -9.25
C LEU A 116 6.36 -14.29 -9.78
N MET A 117 5.20 -13.72 -10.10
CA MET A 117 3.99 -14.40 -10.54
C MET A 117 3.34 -15.34 -9.49
N HIS A 118 3.75 -15.24 -8.22
CA HIS A 118 3.13 -15.97 -7.11
C HIS A 118 2.41 -15.00 -6.16
N THR A 119 1.60 -15.57 -5.27
CA THR A 119 0.75 -14.85 -4.33
C THR A 119 1.14 -15.14 -2.88
N VAL A 120 0.84 -14.17 -2.01
CA VAL A 120 0.78 -14.34 -0.55
C VAL A 120 -0.54 -13.75 -0.08
N SER A 121 -1.33 -14.53 0.66
CA SER A 121 -2.63 -14.07 1.18
C SER A 121 -2.59 -13.95 2.70
N PHE A 122 -3.27 -12.95 3.21
CA PHE A 122 -3.50 -12.72 4.64
C PHE A 122 -4.88 -12.11 4.86
N SER A 123 -5.30 -11.97 6.10
CA SER A 123 -6.63 -11.43 6.41
C SER A 123 -6.63 -10.53 7.65
N LYS A 124 -7.60 -9.63 7.70
CA LYS A 124 -7.94 -8.83 8.89
C LYS A 124 -9.44 -8.93 9.13
N GLY A 125 -9.84 -9.65 10.16
CA GLY A 125 -11.25 -9.95 10.38
C GLY A 125 -11.86 -10.74 9.22
N ARG A 126 -12.84 -10.14 8.52
CA ARG A 126 -13.50 -10.73 7.34
C ARG A 126 -12.90 -10.28 6.01
N LEU A 127 -11.94 -9.37 6.06
CA LEU A 127 -11.31 -8.84 4.87
C LEU A 127 -10.15 -9.76 4.46
N GLY A 128 -10.20 -10.26 3.23
CA GLY A 128 -9.10 -10.97 2.58
C GLY A 128 -8.20 -10.01 1.83
N VAL A 129 -6.89 -10.22 1.88
CA VAL A 129 -5.92 -9.50 1.05
C VAL A 129 -4.99 -10.51 0.41
N THR A 130 -4.87 -10.44 -0.91
CA THR A 130 -3.92 -11.23 -1.69
C THR A 130 -2.93 -10.29 -2.36
N ALA A 131 -1.66 -10.42 -2.00
CA ALA A 131 -0.56 -9.73 -2.67
C ALA A 131 -0.01 -10.63 -3.79
N VAL A 132 0.07 -10.08 -4.99
CA VAL A 132 0.57 -10.76 -6.20
C VAL A 132 1.85 -10.07 -6.65
N ALA A 133 2.95 -10.81 -6.78
CA ALA A 133 4.18 -10.26 -7.36
C ALA A 133 4.09 -10.23 -8.88
N LEU A 134 3.98 -9.03 -9.45
CA LEU A 134 3.87 -8.82 -10.89
C LEU A 134 5.10 -8.10 -11.43
N ARG A 135 5.38 -8.30 -12.73
CA ARG A 135 6.43 -7.53 -13.43
C ARG A 135 6.06 -6.07 -13.47
N HIS A 136 6.99 -5.22 -13.05
CA HIS A 136 6.86 -3.78 -13.19
C HIS A 136 6.87 -3.37 -14.67
N ALA A 137 6.16 -2.29 -15.01
CA ALA A 137 6.20 -1.70 -16.33
C ALA A 137 7.59 -1.09 -16.62
N GLY A 138 8.10 -1.33 -17.81
CA GLY A 138 9.40 -0.85 -18.28
C GLY A 138 10.57 -1.78 -17.90
N PRO A 139 11.36 -2.19 -18.91
CA PRO A 139 12.45 -3.16 -18.72
C PRO A 139 13.56 -2.67 -17.79
N GLN A 140 13.72 -1.35 -17.63
CA GLN A 140 14.68 -0.73 -16.70
C GLN A 140 14.32 -0.98 -15.22
N TYR A 141 13.11 -1.43 -14.93
CA TYR A 141 12.60 -1.68 -13.58
C TYR A 141 12.44 -3.18 -13.28
N ALA A 142 13.15 -4.04 -14.03
CA ALA A 142 13.03 -5.50 -13.87
C ALA A 142 13.41 -6.00 -12.46
N ASP A 143 14.24 -5.26 -11.72
CA ASP A 143 14.64 -5.59 -10.35
C ASP A 143 13.67 -5.08 -9.28
N ILE A 144 12.61 -4.37 -9.69
CA ILE A 144 11.60 -3.85 -8.78
C ILE A 144 10.53 -4.91 -8.54
N LEU A 145 10.37 -5.30 -7.29
CA LEU A 145 9.25 -6.14 -6.88
C LEU A 145 8.00 -5.28 -6.73
N ASN A 146 7.14 -5.29 -7.76
CA ASN A 146 5.83 -4.66 -7.70
C ASN A 146 4.81 -5.66 -7.14
N LEU A 147 4.12 -5.26 -6.07
CA LEU A 147 3.03 -6.01 -5.47
C LEU A 147 1.68 -5.41 -5.93
N ALA A 148 0.92 -6.19 -6.67
CA ALA A 148 -0.50 -5.89 -6.82
C ALA A 148 -1.26 -6.41 -5.59
N PHE A 149 -2.33 -5.73 -5.20
CA PHE A 149 -3.17 -6.14 -4.08
C PHE A 149 -4.59 -6.39 -4.55
N ILE A 150 -5.13 -7.57 -4.24
CA ILE A 150 -6.54 -7.90 -4.38
C ILE A 150 -7.12 -7.85 -2.96
N VAL A 151 -8.06 -6.95 -2.73
CA VAL A 151 -8.73 -6.78 -1.44
C VAL A 151 -10.17 -7.25 -1.59
N GLU A 152 -10.57 -8.22 -0.78
CA GLU A 152 -11.82 -8.94 -0.90
C GLU A 152 -12.66 -8.81 0.38
N GLY A 153 -13.87 -8.32 0.22
CA GLY A 153 -14.93 -8.25 1.22
C GLY A 153 -16.29 -8.56 0.59
N SER A 154 -17.30 -7.74 0.82
CA SER A 154 -18.56 -7.80 0.06
C SER A 154 -18.39 -7.36 -1.41
N HIS A 155 -17.32 -6.65 -1.68
CA HIS A 155 -16.83 -6.24 -2.99
C HIS A 155 -15.36 -6.63 -3.09
N SER A 156 -14.83 -6.65 -4.31
CA SER A 156 -13.40 -6.86 -4.54
C SER A 156 -12.82 -5.65 -5.27
N ILE A 157 -11.62 -5.25 -4.87
CA ILE A 157 -10.84 -4.25 -5.59
C ILE A 157 -9.48 -4.82 -5.95
N ILE A 158 -8.95 -4.39 -7.09
CA ILE A 158 -7.60 -4.72 -7.53
C ILE A 158 -6.82 -3.42 -7.65
N PHE A 159 -5.68 -3.34 -6.95
CA PHE A 159 -4.71 -2.29 -7.11
C PHE A 159 -3.44 -2.90 -7.71
N ALA A 160 -3.15 -2.58 -8.95
CA ALA A 160 -2.07 -3.22 -9.71
C ALA A 160 -0.68 -2.60 -9.44
N GLY A 161 -0.61 -1.44 -8.77
CA GLY A 161 0.62 -0.64 -8.74
C GLY A 161 1.07 -0.32 -10.16
N ASP A 162 2.35 -0.41 -10.42
CA ASP A 162 2.96 -0.21 -11.74
C ASP A 162 3.18 -1.51 -12.52
N ALA A 163 2.25 -2.46 -12.39
CA ALA A 163 2.34 -3.70 -13.15
C ALA A 163 2.32 -3.44 -14.65
N ALA A 164 3.20 -4.12 -15.40
CA ALA A 164 3.18 -4.08 -16.85
C ALA A 164 1.83 -4.59 -17.38
N PHE A 165 1.25 -3.88 -18.34
CA PHE A 165 0.06 -4.35 -19.03
C PHE A 165 0.45 -5.45 -20.02
N SER A 166 0.57 -6.68 -19.53
CA SER A 166 0.94 -7.86 -20.31
C SER A 166 -0.03 -9.00 -20.04
N GLU A 167 -0.16 -9.93 -21.01
CA GLU A 167 -1.00 -11.12 -20.85
C GLU A 167 -0.59 -11.91 -19.59
N GLU A 168 0.73 -12.13 -19.39
CA GLU A 168 1.29 -12.84 -18.25
C GLU A 168 0.87 -12.21 -16.89
N ASN A 169 0.89 -10.88 -16.75
CA ASN A 169 0.44 -10.20 -15.53
C ASN A 169 -1.08 -10.26 -15.36
N MET A 170 -1.84 -10.09 -16.47
CA MET A 170 -3.30 -10.07 -16.42
C MET A 170 -3.91 -11.44 -16.07
N GLU A 171 -3.25 -12.54 -16.43
CA GLU A 171 -3.68 -13.89 -16.04
C GLU A 171 -3.57 -14.17 -14.52
N ARG A 172 -2.89 -13.28 -13.77
CA ARG A 172 -2.65 -13.41 -12.33
C ARG A 172 -3.53 -12.52 -11.46
N LEU A 173 -4.20 -11.56 -12.05
CA LEU A 173 -5.17 -10.68 -11.40
C LEU A 173 -6.60 -11.19 -11.59
#